data_e8f94c9f590596eebf497d7fd0eb9f07
#
_entry.id   e8f94c9f590596eebf497d7fd0eb9f07
#
_cell.length_a   1.000
_cell.length_b   1.000
_cell.length_c   1.000
_cell.angle_alpha   90.00
_cell.angle_beta   90.00
_cell.angle_gamma   90.00
#
_symmetry.space_group_name_H-M   'P 1'
#
loop_
_entity.id
_entity.type
_entity.pdbx_description
1 polymer ?
#
loop_
_entity_poly.entity_id
_entity_poly.type
_entity_poly.pdbx_seq_one_letter_code
_entity_poly.pdbx_strand_id
1 'polypeptide(L)'
;EFTFSNKVYNYFIHPQWDTIGSPTLYVKVLFADYEEGYALIELIGEWNDCINNDIMYLKRHLADFMIAKGIYKFVLFCDNVLNFHGSDDSYYEEWWDDIKEEDGWICQVNTLDHVLQEIENHRIQNYALVGSDFNDINWRIKNPKDLFLEINMILSSRIKHLNY
;
A
#
# COMPACT_ATOMS: atom_id res chain seq x y z
N GLU A 1 18.90 -18.46 -16.18
CA GLU A 1 17.94 -19.46 -15.72
C GLU A 1 17.04 -18.90 -14.63
N PHE A 2 15.75 -18.92 -14.89
CA PHE A 2 14.78 -18.45 -13.90
C PHE A 2 14.49 -19.57 -12.90
N THR A 3 14.83 -19.33 -11.65
CA THR A 3 14.40 -20.21 -10.58
C THR A 3 13.18 -19.58 -9.93
N PHE A 4 12.05 -20.23 -10.02
CA PHE A 4 10.85 -19.81 -9.32
C PHE A 4 11.03 -19.94 -7.83
N SER A 5 10.81 -18.87 -7.09
CA SER A 5 10.70 -18.94 -5.65
C SER A 5 9.31 -18.42 -5.23
N ASN A 6 8.77 -18.99 -4.16
CA ASN A 6 7.46 -18.59 -3.60
C ASN A 6 7.52 -17.29 -2.81
N LYS A 7 8.54 -16.48 -3.05
CA LYS A 7 8.73 -15.21 -2.35
C LYS A 7 7.99 -14.09 -3.07
N VAL A 8 7.53 -13.10 -2.33
CA VAL A 8 6.76 -11.97 -2.87
C VAL A 8 7.43 -11.34 -4.08
N TYR A 9 8.74 -11.08 -4.00
CA TYR A 9 9.47 -10.38 -5.05
C TYR A 9 9.54 -11.16 -6.37
N ASN A 10 9.35 -12.47 -6.35
CA ASN A 10 9.44 -13.33 -7.53
C ASN A 10 8.09 -13.83 -8.03
N TYR A 11 6.99 -13.43 -7.38
CA TYR A 11 5.66 -13.94 -7.73
C TYR A 11 5.13 -13.35 -9.03
N PHE A 12 5.47 -12.12 -9.34
CA PHE A 12 5.13 -11.50 -10.61
C PHE A 12 6.37 -11.28 -11.43
N ILE A 13 6.46 -12.04 -12.52
CA ILE A 13 7.59 -12.00 -13.44
C ILE A 13 7.36 -10.98 -14.56
N HIS A 14 6.53 -10.01 -14.33
CA HIS A 14 6.43 -8.90 -15.27
C HIS A 14 7.24 -7.73 -14.72
N PRO A 15 8.41 -7.46 -15.35
CA PRO A 15 9.21 -6.31 -14.94
C PRO A 15 8.62 -5.01 -15.48
N GLN A 16 7.31 -4.98 -15.69
CA GLN A 16 6.67 -3.77 -16.14
C GLN A 16 6.33 -2.89 -14.96
N TRP A 17 6.97 -1.76 -14.94
CA TRP A 17 6.61 -0.66 -14.09
C TRP A 17 5.38 -0.01 -14.68
N ASP A 18 4.24 -0.29 -14.11
CA ASP A 18 3.03 0.33 -14.59
C ASP A 18 3.02 1.80 -14.19
N THR A 19 2.93 2.66 -15.18
CA THR A 19 2.70 4.07 -14.92
C THR A 19 1.21 4.26 -14.66
N ILE A 20 0.91 4.91 -13.55
CA ILE A 20 -0.47 5.29 -13.22
C ILE A 20 -0.87 6.64 -13.82
N GLY A 21 0.06 7.30 -14.52
CA GLY A 21 -0.11 8.64 -15.07
C GLY A 21 0.77 9.68 -14.40
N SER A 22 1.37 9.37 -13.26
CA SER A 22 2.31 10.26 -12.57
C SER A 22 3.65 10.31 -13.31
N PRO A 23 4.30 11.49 -13.39
CA PRO A 23 5.66 11.58 -13.93
C PRO A 23 6.73 11.09 -12.97
N THR A 24 6.43 10.94 -11.67
CA THR A 24 7.45 10.65 -10.64
C THR A 24 7.15 9.43 -9.77
N LEU A 25 5.90 8.97 -9.72
CA LEU A 25 5.50 7.82 -8.93
C LEU A 25 5.18 6.63 -9.83
N TYR A 26 5.88 5.53 -9.60
CA TYR A 26 5.70 4.27 -10.33
C TYR A 26 5.12 3.21 -9.41
N VAL A 27 4.33 2.31 -10.00
CA VAL A 27 3.61 1.27 -9.26
C VAL A 27 3.97 -0.10 -9.83
N LYS A 28 4.18 -1.06 -8.94
CA LYS A 28 4.37 -2.46 -9.31
C LYS A 28 3.41 -3.32 -8.49
N VAL A 29 2.46 -3.95 -9.17
CA VAL A 29 1.58 -4.92 -8.51
C VAL A 29 2.36 -6.22 -8.35
N LEU A 30 2.65 -6.59 -7.11
CA LEU A 30 3.44 -7.77 -6.81
C LEU A 30 2.59 -9.02 -6.72
N PHE A 31 1.38 -8.89 -6.18
CA PHE A 31 0.46 -9.99 -6.01
C PHE A 31 -0.95 -9.48 -5.77
N ALA A 32 -1.95 -10.19 -6.28
CA ALA A 32 -3.34 -9.89 -5.97
C ALA A 32 -4.10 -11.20 -5.81
N ASP A 33 -4.78 -11.37 -4.69
CA ASP A 33 -5.64 -12.50 -4.39
C ASP A 33 -7.09 -12.04 -4.40
N TYR A 34 -7.80 -12.33 -5.47
CA TYR A 34 -9.18 -11.87 -5.65
C TYR A 34 -10.19 -12.67 -4.83
N GLU A 35 -9.83 -13.87 -4.37
CA GLU A 35 -10.69 -14.66 -3.48
C GLU A 35 -10.61 -14.17 -2.05
N GLU A 36 -9.41 -13.91 -1.55
CA GLU A 36 -9.18 -13.40 -0.19
C GLU A 36 -9.30 -11.87 -0.12
N GLY A 37 -9.27 -11.18 -1.24
CA GLY A 37 -9.51 -9.75 -1.34
C GLY A 37 -8.36 -8.84 -0.92
N TYR A 38 -7.11 -9.26 -1.14
CA TYR A 38 -5.94 -8.41 -0.83
C TYR A 38 -4.98 -8.27 -2.00
N ALA A 39 -4.24 -7.17 -2.01
CA ALA A 39 -3.20 -6.91 -2.99
C ALA A 39 -1.92 -6.43 -2.32
N LEU A 40 -0.78 -6.82 -2.89
CA LEU A 40 0.55 -6.41 -2.48
C LEU A 40 1.12 -5.54 -3.60
N ILE A 41 1.43 -4.30 -3.28
CA ILE A 41 1.79 -3.27 -4.27
C ILE A 41 3.06 -2.56 -3.81
N GLU A 42 4.04 -2.44 -4.70
CA GLU A 42 5.24 -1.64 -4.43
C GLU A 42 5.11 -0.28 -5.12
N LEU A 43 5.42 0.78 -4.38
CA LEU A 43 5.46 2.15 -4.88
C LEU A 43 6.91 2.62 -4.89
N ILE A 44 7.28 3.33 -5.97
CA ILE A 44 8.67 3.71 -6.19
C ILE A 44 8.73 5.12 -6.75
N GLY A 45 9.62 5.94 -6.19
CA GLY A 45 9.92 7.28 -6.67
C GLY A 45 9.46 8.36 -5.71
N GLU A 46 8.91 9.43 -6.26
CA GLU A 46 8.40 10.56 -5.47
C GLU A 46 6.88 10.59 -5.54
N TRP A 47 6.28 10.62 -4.36
CA TRP A 47 4.84 10.74 -4.21
C TRP A 47 4.50 12.21 -3.98
N ASN A 48 3.95 12.85 -5.00
CA ASN A 48 3.68 14.28 -4.96
C ASN A 48 2.22 14.58 -5.26
N ASP A 49 1.42 14.68 -4.22
CA ASP A 49 0.00 15.03 -4.35
C ASP A 49 -0.19 16.53 -4.64
N CYS A 50 0.75 17.34 -4.16
CA CYS A 50 0.66 18.79 -4.28
C CYS A 50 0.76 19.26 -5.74
N ILE A 51 1.75 18.75 -6.48
CA ILE A 51 2.02 19.16 -7.86
C ILE A 51 1.35 18.23 -8.88
N ASN A 52 1.49 16.91 -8.65
CA ASN A 52 1.10 15.90 -9.63
C ASN A 52 -0.27 15.28 -9.36
N ASN A 53 -0.83 15.49 -8.15
CA ASN A 53 -2.04 14.81 -7.70
C ASN A 53 -1.91 13.28 -7.78
N ASP A 54 -0.79 12.74 -7.32
CA ASP A 54 -0.44 11.33 -7.46
C ASP A 54 -1.45 10.38 -6.83
N ILE A 55 -2.04 10.77 -5.70
CA ILE A 55 -3.10 9.97 -5.07
C ILE A 55 -4.32 9.81 -5.98
N MET A 56 -4.66 10.81 -6.77
CA MET A 56 -5.76 10.69 -7.73
C MET A 56 -5.46 9.59 -8.75
N TYR A 57 -4.27 9.58 -9.32
CA TYR A 57 -3.89 8.56 -10.29
C TYR A 57 -3.87 7.17 -9.67
N LEU A 58 -3.30 7.05 -8.47
CA LEU A 58 -3.27 5.78 -7.74
C LEU A 58 -4.68 5.27 -7.45
N LYS A 59 -5.56 6.15 -6.98
CA LYS A 59 -6.94 5.79 -6.67
C LYS A 59 -7.73 5.42 -7.94
N ARG A 60 -7.70 6.29 -8.96
CA ARG A 60 -8.51 6.10 -10.17
C ARG A 60 -8.00 5.02 -11.10
N HIS A 61 -6.69 4.91 -11.28
CA HIS A 61 -6.11 4.01 -12.26
C HIS A 61 -5.71 2.65 -11.70
N LEU A 62 -5.68 2.48 -10.38
CA LEU A 62 -5.33 1.22 -9.75
C LEU A 62 -6.36 0.76 -8.73
N ALA A 63 -6.57 1.53 -7.68
CA ALA A 63 -7.41 1.12 -6.56
C ALA A 63 -8.86 0.87 -6.98
N ASP A 64 -9.47 1.77 -7.74
CA ASP A 64 -10.85 1.60 -8.22
C ASP A 64 -11.03 0.33 -9.04
N PHE A 65 -10.05 0.02 -9.87
CA PHE A 65 -10.04 -1.21 -10.68
C PHE A 65 -10.02 -2.47 -9.81
N MET A 66 -9.17 -2.47 -8.80
CA MET A 66 -9.02 -3.60 -7.88
C MET A 66 -10.24 -3.74 -6.97
N ILE A 67 -10.77 -2.64 -6.45
CA ILE A 67 -11.97 -2.65 -5.62
C ILE A 67 -13.15 -3.24 -6.39
N ALA A 68 -13.32 -2.88 -7.66
CA ALA A 68 -14.37 -3.42 -8.51
C ALA A 68 -14.27 -4.95 -8.67
N LYS A 69 -13.08 -5.52 -8.47
CA LYS A 69 -12.84 -6.96 -8.56
C LYS A 69 -12.79 -7.67 -7.20
N GLY A 70 -13.09 -6.97 -6.13
CA GLY A 70 -13.18 -7.56 -4.79
C GLY A 70 -11.94 -7.43 -3.94
N ILE A 71 -11.01 -6.53 -4.27
CA ILE A 71 -9.86 -6.22 -3.41
C ILE A 71 -10.26 -5.11 -2.45
N TYR A 72 -10.16 -5.39 -1.16
CA TYR A 72 -10.50 -4.43 -0.09
C TYR A 72 -9.35 -4.20 0.89
N LYS A 73 -8.27 -4.97 0.79
CA LYS A 73 -7.09 -4.87 1.65
C LYS A 73 -5.86 -4.60 0.80
N PHE A 74 -5.23 -3.47 1.04
CA PHE A 74 -4.12 -2.99 0.23
C PHE A 74 -2.86 -2.87 1.08
N VAL A 75 -1.82 -3.60 0.70
CA VAL A 75 -0.49 -3.47 1.30
C VAL A 75 0.39 -2.69 0.33
N LEU A 76 0.88 -1.56 0.77
CA LEU A 76 1.73 -0.66 -0.01
C LEU A 76 3.15 -0.69 0.56
N PHE A 77 4.09 -1.23 -0.20
CA PHE A 77 5.50 -1.23 0.18
C PHE A 77 6.11 0.09 -0.23
N CYS A 78 6.53 0.87 0.75
CA CYS A 78 7.00 2.24 0.58
C CYS A 78 8.52 2.39 0.80
N ASP A 79 9.27 1.29 0.82
CA ASP A 79 10.74 1.30 1.00
C ASP A 79 11.43 2.28 0.04
N ASN A 80 10.92 2.38 -1.19
CA ASN A 80 11.50 3.19 -2.26
C ASN A 80 10.68 4.43 -2.61
N VAL A 81 9.77 4.83 -1.74
CA VAL A 81 9.13 6.16 -1.81
C VAL A 81 10.07 7.14 -1.10
N LEU A 82 10.80 7.91 -1.88
CA LEU A 82 11.91 8.73 -1.38
C LEU A 82 11.46 10.06 -0.78
N ASN A 83 10.37 10.60 -1.29
CA ASN A 83 9.78 11.85 -0.82
C ASN A 83 8.27 11.78 -0.88
N PHE A 84 7.62 12.51 0.00
CA PHE A 84 6.18 12.68 0.01
C PHE A 84 5.83 14.15 0.16
N HIS A 85 5.05 14.68 -0.77
CA HIS A 85 4.52 16.04 -0.74
C HIS A 85 3.00 15.95 -0.74
N GLY A 86 2.40 16.20 0.40
CA GLY A 86 0.96 16.05 0.57
C GLY A 86 0.16 17.26 0.08
N SER A 87 -1.13 17.01 -0.08
CA SER A 87 -2.13 18.03 -0.33
C SER A 87 -3.34 17.73 0.56
N ASP A 88 -4.57 17.88 0.08
CA ASP A 88 -5.73 17.50 0.87
C ASP A 88 -5.87 15.97 0.95
N ASP A 89 -6.71 15.50 1.86
CA ASP A 89 -6.88 14.08 2.15
C ASP A 89 -8.11 13.45 1.48
N SER A 90 -8.76 14.15 0.57
CA SER A 90 -10.06 13.73 0.01
C SER A 90 -10.02 12.40 -0.72
N TYR A 91 -8.98 12.12 -1.49
CA TYR A 91 -8.85 10.83 -2.19
C TYR A 91 -8.52 9.67 -1.23
N TYR A 92 -7.80 9.94 -0.15
CA TYR A 92 -7.54 8.93 0.89
C TYR A 92 -8.83 8.59 1.64
N GLU A 93 -9.62 9.59 1.96
CA GLU A 93 -10.94 9.41 2.57
C GLU A 93 -11.87 8.61 1.65
N GLU A 94 -11.93 8.95 0.35
CA GLU A 94 -12.71 8.22 -0.63
C GLU A 94 -12.28 6.76 -0.71
N TRP A 95 -10.99 6.49 -0.76
CA TRP A 95 -10.47 5.13 -0.79
C TRP A 95 -10.89 4.34 0.46
N TRP A 96 -10.74 4.95 1.61
CA TRP A 96 -11.18 4.36 2.87
C TRP A 96 -12.69 4.10 2.89
N ASP A 97 -13.49 5.06 2.44
CA ASP A 97 -14.95 4.92 2.39
C ASP A 97 -15.38 3.78 1.47
N ASP A 98 -14.66 3.54 0.39
CA ASP A 98 -14.99 2.48 -0.57
C ASP A 98 -14.73 1.08 -0.04
N ILE A 99 -13.86 0.92 0.96
CA ILE A 99 -13.42 -0.40 1.45
C ILE A 99 -13.83 -0.70 2.90
N LYS A 100 -14.17 0.29 3.68
CA LYS A 100 -14.41 0.12 5.14
C LYS A 100 -15.54 -0.83 5.46
N GLU A 101 -16.59 -0.86 4.67
CA GLU A 101 -17.76 -1.73 4.89
C GLU A 101 -17.44 -3.21 4.67
N GLU A 102 -16.37 -3.53 3.96
CA GLU A 102 -15.89 -4.88 3.69
C GLU A 102 -14.74 -5.27 4.62
N ASP A 103 -14.64 -4.63 5.78
CA ASP A 103 -13.49 -4.79 6.69
C ASP A 103 -12.15 -4.52 6.03
N GLY A 104 -12.15 -3.64 5.04
CA GLY A 104 -10.97 -3.28 4.27
C GLY A 104 -10.03 -2.33 4.99
N TRP A 105 -8.80 -2.26 4.49
CA TRP A 105 -7.80 -1.35 5.03
C TRP A 105 -6.71 -1.08 3.99
N ILE A 106 -5.99 0.02 4.22
CA ILE A 106 -4.79 0.39 3.49
C ILE A 106 -3.64 0.38 4.49
N CYS A 107 -2.59 -0.38 4.22
CA CYS A 107 -1.43 -0.49 5.11
C CYS A 107 -0.16 -0.11 4.36
N GLN A 108 0.57 0.88 4.85
CA GLN A 108 1.87 1.25 4.32
C GLN A 108 2.97 0.56 5.14
N VAL A 109 3.85 -0.12 4.44
CA VAL A 109 4.94 -0.92 5.02
C VAL A 109 6.28 -0.27 4.69
N ASN A 110 7.16 -0.19 5.68
CA ASN A 110 8.53 0.31 5.54
C ASN A 110 8.59 1.75 5.02
N THR A 111 7.76 2.62 5.57
CA THR A 111 7.76 4.04 5.22
C THR A 111 8.96 4.74 5.85
N LEU A 112 9.71 5.51 5.06
CA LEU A 112 10.85 6.30 5.55
C LEU A 112 10.40 7.36 6.55
N ASP A 113 11.24 7.68 7.53
CA ASP A 113 10.87 8.57 8.64
C ASP A 113 10.37 9.93 8.18
N HIS A 114 11.06 10.57 7.25
CA HIS A 114 10.63 11.89 6.74
C HIS A 114 9.36 11.82 5.89
N VAL A 115 9.13 10.69 5.22
CA VAL A 115 7.90 10.43 4.47
C VAL A 115 6.74 10.23 5.45
N LEU A 116 6.95 9.44 6.50
CA LEU A 116 5.96 9.20 7.54
C LEU A 116 5.53 10.52 8.20
N GLN A 117 6.47 11.41 8.49
CA GLN A 117 6.15 12.70 9.08
C GLN A 117 5.25 13.55 8.18
N GLU A 118 5.52 13.58 6.88
CA GLU A 118 4.67 14.29 5.92
C GLU A 118 3.28 13.66 5.81
N ILE A 119 3.20 12.34 5.84
CA ILE A 119 1.92 11.61 5.85
C ILE A 119 1.10 12.02 7.09
N GLU A 120 1.72 12.07 8.25
CA GLU A 120 1.05 12.45 9.50
C GLU A 120 0.64 13.93 9.48
N ASN A 121 1.45 14.81 8.93
CA ASN A 121 1.14 16.22 8.80
C ASN A 121 -0.11 16.48 7.95
N HIS A 122 -0.39 15.60 6.99
CA HIS A 122 -1.55 15.70 6.11
C HIS A 122 -2.71 14.79 6.53
N ARG A 123 -2.65 14.22 7.73
CA ARG A 123 -3.72 13.43 8.35
C ARG A 123 -4.10 12.15 7.60
N ILE A 124 -3.20 11.63 6.81
CA ILE A 124 -3.44 10.42 6.02
C ILE A 124 -3.58 9.19 6.93
N GLN A 125 -2.98 9.21 8.12
CA GLN A 125 -3.13 8.16 9.13
C GLN A 125 -4.57 7.98 9.61
N ASN A 126 -5.47 8.91 9.32
CA ASN A 126 -6.89 8.72 9.61
C ASN A 126 -7.55 7.69 8.69
N TYR A 127 -6.94 7.41 7.55
CA TYR A 127 -7.49 6.53 6.52
C TYR A 127 -6.60 5.34 6.19
N ALA A 128 -5.32 5.43 6.48
CA ALA A 128 -4.34 4.39 6.19
C ALA A 128 -3.55 4.03 7.44
N LEU A 129 -3.23 2.75 7.57
CA LEU A 129 -2.38 2.25 8.64
C LEU A 129 -0.93 2.53 8.28
N VAL A 130 -0.25 3.26 9.12
CA VAL A 130 1.15 3.65 8.92
C VAL A 130 1.88 3.58 10.26
N GLY A 131 3.20 3.54 10.23
CA GLY A 131 4.00 3.74 11.42
C GLY A 131 4.75 2.50 11.89
N SER A 132 5.31 2.60 13.09
CA SER A 132 6.38 1.75 13.62
C SER A 132 6.10 0.25 13.57
N ASP A 133 4.88 -0.19 13.80
CA ASP A 133 4.54 -1.62 13.80
C ASP A 133 4.68 -2.25 12.42
N PHE A 134 4.59 -1.45 11.36
CA PHE A 134 4.66 -1.87 9.98
C PHE A 134 5.99 -1.54 9.33
N ASN A 135 6.99 -1.08 10.09
CA ASN A 135 8.32 -0.82 9.59
C ASN A 135 9.25 -2.01 9.90
N ASP A 136 10.38 -2.07 9.19
CA ASP A 136 11.38 -3.13 9.31
C ASP A 136 10.85 -4.54 8.97
N ILE A 137 9.87 -4.61 8.07
CA ILE A 137 9.36 -5.89 7.58
C ILE A 137 10.19 -6.32 6.37
N ASN A 138 10.82 -7.49 6.49
CA ASN A 138 11.60 -8.07 5.39
C ASN A 138 10.68 -8.86 4.45
N TRP A 139 9.94 -8.14 3.63
CA TRP A 139 8.87 -8.71 2.81
C TRP A 139 9.36 -9.45 1.56
N ARG A 140 10.53 -9.09 1.04
CA ARG A 140 11.03 -9.65 -0.23
C ARG A 140 11.31 -11.14 -0.17
N ILE A 141 11.64 -11.66 1.01
CA ILE A 141 11.97 -13.08 1.20
C ILE A 141 10.78 -13.95 1.60
N LYS A 142 9.61 -13.35 1.82
CA LYS A 142 8.41 -14.05 2.27
C LYS A 142 7.50 -14.40 1.10
N ASN A 143 6.71 -15.46 1.23
CA ASN A 143 5.66 -15.69 0.27
C ASN A 143 4.46 -14.76 0.57
N PRO A 144 3.61 -14.46 -0.43
CA PRO A 144 2.52 -13.49 -0.26
C PRO A 144 1.56 -13.83 0.87
N LYS A 145 1.18 -15.08 1.02
CA LYS A 145 0.22 -15.51 2.04
C LYS A 145 0.77 -15.33 3.45
N ASP A 146 2.01 -15.72 3.69
CA ASP A 146 2.65 -15.56 4.99
C ASP A 146 2.83 -14.10 5.36
N LEU A 147 3.20 -13.28 4.39
CA LEU A 147 3.33 -11.84 4.58
C LEU A 147 1.98 -11.20 4.95
N PHE A 148 0.93 -11.57 4.23
CA PHE A 148 -0.41 -11.06 4.53
C PHE A 148 -0.87 -11.46 5.93
N LEU A 149 -0.63 -12.71 6.34
CA LEU A 149 -0.96 -13.18 7.69
C LEU A 149 -0.19 -12.42 8.76
N GLU A 150 1.09 -12.15 8.53
CA GLU A 150 1.92 -11.35 9.46
C GLU A 150 1.34 -9.94 9.64
N ILE A 151 0.96 -9.29 8.55
CA ILE A 151 0.38 -7.95 8.60
C ILE A 151 -0.97 -7.97 9.32
N ASN A 152 -1.80 -8.97 9.06
CA ASN A 152 -3.06 -9.16 9.77
C ASN A 152 -2.86 -9.35 11.28
N MET A 153 -1.82 -10.07 11.68
CA MET A 153 -1.50 -10.27 13.10
C MET A 153 -1.10 -8.95 13.78
N ILE A 154 -0.29 -8.15 13.10
CA ILE A 154 0.11 -6.82 13.61
C ILE A 154 -1.14 -5.93 13.76
N LEU A 155 -2.01 -5.95 12.75
CA LEU A 155 -3.26 -5.18 12.76
C LEU A 155 -4.16 -5.59 13.93
N SER A 156 -4.34 -6.88 14.15
CA SER A 156 -5.16 -7.40 15.23
C SER A 156 -4.63 -7.01 16.61
N SER A 157 -3.31 -7.04 16.80
CA SER A 157 -2.67 -6.55 18.02
C SER A 157 -2.94 -5.07 18.26
N ARG A 158 -2.83 -4.26 17.21
CA ARG A 158 -3.06 -2.81 17.29
C ARG A 158 -4.50 -2.51 17.69
N ILE A 159 -5.48 -3.22 17.13
CA ILE A 159 -6.91 -3.06 17.46
C ILE A 159 -7.16 -3.44 18.93
N LYS A 160 -6.57 -4.54 19.41
CA LYS A 160 -6.70 -4.95 20.81
C LYS A 160 -6.20 -3.89 21.78
N HIS A 161 -5.11 -3.20 21.45
CA HIS A 161 -4.57 -2.13 22.29
C HIS A 161 -5.46 -0.88 22.31
N LEU A 162 -6.19 -0.62 21.25
CA LEU A 162 -7.11 0.53 21.17
C LEU A 162 -8.42 0.33 21.93
N ASN A 163 -8.80 -0.91 22.23
CA ASN A 163 -10.04 -1.27 22.91
C ASN A 163 -9.87 -1.43 24.43
N TYR A 164 -8.71 -1.09 24.96
CA TYR A 164 -8.46 -1.12 26.40
C TYR A 164 -8.29 0.27 26.99
#